data_b86d8938e2cabbe6f03f5fc31086fa2f
#
_entry.id   b86d8938e2cabbe6f03f5fc31086fa2f
#
_cell.length_a   1.000
_cell.length_b   1.000
_cell.length_c   1.000
_cell.angle_alpha   90.00
_cell.angle_beta   90.00
_cell.angle_gamma   90.00
#
_symmetry.space_group_name_H-M   'P 1'
#
loop_
_entity.id
_entity.type
_entity.pdbx_description
1 polymer ?
#
loop_
_entity_poly.entity_id
_entity_poly.type
_entity_poly.pdbx_seq_one_letter_code
_entity_poly.pdbx_strand_id
1 'polypeptide(L)'
;MTGWDDLGRIVVPKEIRRTLRIREGDALEIFTDREGEIILKKYSPLGEMGNFAGQYAESLAQTLGYLVCITDTDQVIAAAGPGKKEFQEQLITRQLAEVIARREQFLASSMERKFTVIVSGQNAELKWQVVSPIICAGDAIGSVVILAKDCKKKPGELEQKMALCAAGFLGRQMEQ
;
A
#
# COMPACT_ATOMS: atom_id res chain seq x y z
N MET A 1 0.06 -25.80 17.08
CA MET A 1 1.45 -26.25 17.21
C MET A 1 2.13 -26.15 15.85
N THR A 2 3.20 -25.40 15.75
CA THR A 2 4.05 -25.36 14.55
C THR A 2 5.02 -26.53 14.63
N GLY A 3 4.99 -27.43 13.65
CA GLY A 3 5.93 -28.55 13.57
C GLY A 3 7.07 -28.20 12.60
N TRP A 4 8.27 -28.65 12.94
CA TRP A 4 9.40 -28.71 12.01
C TRP A 4 9.33 -30.07 11.32
N ASP A 5 9.55 -30.12 10.03
CA ASP A 5 9.75 -31.37 9.32
C ASP A 5 11.26 -31.70 9.22
N ASP A 6 11.58 -32.92 8.85
CA ASP A 6 12.97 -33.40 8.70
C ASP A 6 13.76 -32.65 7.59
N LEU A 7 13.07 -31.82 6.80
CA LEU A 7 13.65 -31.00 5.74
C LEU A 7 13.91 -29.55 6.18
N GLY A 8 13.69 -29.23 7.47
CA GLY A 8 13.90 -27.88 8.01
C GLY A 8 12.86 -26.86 7.59
N ARG A 9 11.69 -27.28 7.10
CA ARG A 9 10.60 -26.39 6.72
C ARG A 9 9.75 -26.01 7.93
N ILE A 10 9.30 -24.76 7.96
CA ILE A 10 8.35 -24.27 8.97
C ILE A 10 6.95 -24.33 8.37
N VAL A 11 6.04 -25.03 9.03
CA VAL A 11 4.62 -25.03 8.64
C VAL A 11 3.91 -23.91 9.37
N VAL A 12 3.47 -22.89 8.62
CA VAL A 12 2.67 -21.77 9.16
C VAL A 12 1.19 -22.16 9.11
N PRO A 13 0.48 -22.24 10.25
CA PRO A 13 -0.93 -22.60 10.30
C PRO A 13 -1.80 -21.69 9.44
N LYS A 14 -2.89 -22.24 8.88
CA LYS A 14 -3.80 -21.53 7.97
C LYS A 14 -4.39 -20.27 8.61
N GLU A 15 -4.71 -20.33 9.89
CA GLU A 15 -5.26 -19.20 10.64
C GLU A 15 -4.27 -18.04 10.74
N ILE A 16 -2.99 -18.34 11.02
CA ILE A 16 -1.91 -17.34 11.06
C ILE A 16 -1.68 -16.75 9.68
N ARG A 17 -1.61 -17.60 8.63
CA ARG A 17 -1.47 -17.11 7.24
C ARG A 17 -2.60 -16.16 6.86
N ARG A 18 -3.84 -16.47 7.27
CA ARG A 18 -5.01 -15.64 7.01
C ARG A 18 -4.94 -14.30 7.76
N THR A 19 -4.55 -14.33 9.04
CA THR A 19 -4.43 -13.12 9.88
C THR A 19 -3.32 -12.20 9.38
N LEU A 20 -2.17 -12.75 9.01
CA LEU A 20 -1.02 -12.00 8.50
C LEU A 20 -1.08 -11.78 6.99
N ARG A 21 -2.15 -12.19 6.33
CA ARG A 21 -2.34 -12.09 4.86
C ARG A 21 -1.19 -12.71 4.06
N ILE A 22 -0.61 -13.78 4.57
CA ILE A 22 0.45 -14.53 3.89
C ILE A 22 -0.18 -15.39 2.78
N ARG A 23 0.26 -15.19 1.55
CA ARG A 23 -0.15 -15.93 0.36
C ARG A 23 0.94 -16.91 -0.05
N GLU A 24 0.57 -17.89 -0.86
CA GLU A 24 1.55 -18.77 -1.51
C GLU A 24 2.51 -17.94 -2.39
N GLY A 25 3.81 -18.15 -2.22
CA GLY A 25 4.85 -17.39 -2.91
C GLY A 25 5.32 -16.12 -2.21
N ASP A 26 4.63 -15.64 -1.15
CA ASP A 26 5.10 -14.50 -0.38
C ASP A 26 6.45 -14.78 0.29
N ALA A 27 7.40 -13.88 0.15
CA ALA A 27 8.67 -13.94 0.86
C ALA A 27 8.46 -13.61 2.34
N LEU A 28 9.09 -14.40 3.22
CA LEU A 28 9.07 -14.18 4.66
C LEU A 28 10.51 -14.00 5.14
N GLU A 29 10.69 -13.04 6.03
CA GLU A 29 11.92 -12.83 6.79
C GLU A 29 11.83 -13.57 8.12
N ILE A 30 12.93 -14.18 8.54
CA ILE A 30 13.04 -14.90 9.80
C ILE A 30 14.08 -14.17 10.65
N PHE A 31 13.63 -13.73 11.81
CA PHE A 31 14.49 -13.11 12.82
C PHE A 31 14.51 -13.97 14.08
N THR A 32 15.61 -13.90 14.82
CA THR A 32 15.69 -14.43 16.18
C THR A 32 15.95 -13.28 17.13
N ASP A 33 15.24 -13.26 18.25
CA ASP A 33 15.53 -12.29 19.31
C ASP A 33 16.51 -12.86 20.35
N ARG A 34 16.83 -12.05 21.38
CA ARG A 34 17.75 -12.45 22.44
C ARG A 34 17.15 -13.44 23.43
N GLU A 35 15.83 -13.58 23.43
CA GLU A 35 15.08 -14.49 24.30
C GLU A 35 14.87 -15.88 23.64
N GLY A 36 15.33 -16.03 22.39
CA GLY A 36 15.26 -17.28 21.63
C GLY A 36 13.94 -17.45 20.86
N GLU A 37 13.16 -16.39 20.71
CA GLU A 37 11.97 -16.41 19.89
C GLU A 37 12.33 -16.36 18.41
N ILE A 38 11.54 -17.05 17.58
CA ILE A 38 11.62 -16.96 16.12
C ILE A 38 10.47 -16.07 15.65
N ILE A 39 10.82 -14.95 15.04
CA ILE A 39 9.86 -13.98 14.49
C ILE A 39 9.81 -14.13 12.99
N LEU A 40 8.62 -14.44 12.47
CA LEU A 40 8.34 -14.46 11.04
C LEU A 40 7.65 -13.15 10.65
N LYS A 41 8.23 -12.44 9.70
CA LYS A 41 7.69 -11.18 9.17
C LYS A 41 7.48 -11.31 7.66
N LYS A 42 6.34 -10.87 7.16
CA LYS A 42 6.15 -10.78 5.71
C LYS A 42 7.07 -9.70 5.15
N TYR A 43 7.86 -10.05 4.13
CA TYR A 43 8.73 -9.11 3.45
C TYR A 43 7.92 -8.10 2.64
N SER A 44 8.17 -6.83 2.85
CA SER A 44 7.58 -5.73 2.08
C SER A 44 8.70 -4.79 1.64
N PRO A 45 9.09 -4.80 0.36
CA PRO A 45 10.13 -3.90 -0.13
C PRO A 45 9.81 -2.42 0.16
N LEU A 46 8.58 -2.00 -0.08
CA LEU A 46 8.13 -0.64 0.22
C LEU A 46 8.09 -0.34 1.72
N GLY A 47 7.82 -1.33 2.56
CA GLY A 47 7.82 -1.19 4.02
C GLY A 47 9.19 -0.82 4.59
N GLU A 48 10.27 -1.33 3.99
CA GLU A 48 11.65 -0.98 4.38
C GLU A 48 11.97 0.48 4.06
N MET A 49 11.32 1.06 3.05
CA MET A 49 11.48 2.46 2.67
C MET A 49 10.45 3.39 3.32
N GLY A 50 9.82 3.00 4.43
CA GLY A 50 8.73 3.75 5.06
C GLY A 50 9.05 5.23 5.32
N ASN A 51 10.26 5.55 5.79
CA ASN A 51 10.69 6.93 5.99
C ASN A 51 10.78 7.72 4.68
N PHE A 52 11.33 7.09 3.65
CA PHE A 52 11.45 7.70 2.32
C PHE A 52 10.06 7.88 1.67
N ALA A 53 9.21 6.87 1.72
CA ALA A 53 7.83 6.95 1.25
C ALA A 53 7.06 8.03 1.99
N GLY A 54 7.29 8.18 3.31
CA GLY A 54 6.71 9.26 4.12
C GLY A 54 7.08 10.65 3.64
N GLN A 55 8.37 10.91 3.43
CA GLN A 55 8.86 12.20 2.91
C GLN A 55 8.32 12.49 1.52
N TYR A 56 8.24 11.47 0.68
CA TYR A 56 7.70 11.62 -0.67
C TYR A 56 6.19 11.92 -0.66
N ALA A 57 5.42 11.20 0.15
CA ALA A 57 3.99 11.45 0.34
C ALA A 57 3.74 12.87 0.87
N GLU A 58 4.57 13.34 1.81
CA GLU A 58 4.48 14.67 2.38
C GLU A 58 4.75 15.75 1.33
N SER A 59 5.79 15.60 0.52
CA SER A 59 6.10 16.51 -0.58
C SER A 59 4.97 16.61 -1.60
N LEU A 60 4.38 15.47 -1.98
CA LEU A 60 3.22 15.44 -2.88
C LEU A 60 2.00 16.11 -2.26
N ALA A 61 1.69 15.80 -1.00
CA ALA A 61 0.53 16.37 -0.30
C ALA A 61 0.66 17.90 -0.15
N GLN A 62 1.84 18.39 0.18
CA GLN A 62 2.11 19.85 0.26
C GLN A 62 1.96 20.53 -1.08
N THR A 63 2.48 19.92 -2.15
CA THR A 63 2.45 20.50 -3.50
C THR A 63 1.03 20.52 -4.07
N LEU A 64 0.29 19.41 -3.91
CA LEU A 64 -1.03 19.23 -4.51
C LEU A 64 -2.18 19.71 -3.61
N GLY A 65 -1.98 19.75 -2.30
CA GLY A 65 -3.00 20.09 -1.31
C GLY A 65 -4.06 19.01 -1.11
N TYR A 66 -3.74 17.75 -1.43
CA TYR A 66 -4.60 16.56 -1.26
C TYR A 66 -4.05 15.63 -0.19
N LEU A 67 -4.87 14.69 0.23
CA LEU A 67 -4.42 13.52 0.98
C LEU A 67 -3.72 12.57 0.02
N VAL A 68 -2.50 12.18 0.36
CA VAL A 68 -1.70 11.22 -0.41
C VAL A 68 -1.40 10.01 0.46
N CYS A 69 -1.64 8.80 -0.08
CA CYS A 69 -1.30 7.55 0.55
C CYS A 69 -0.36 6.75 -0.36
N ILE A 70 0.66 6.17 0.21
CA ILE A 70 1.52 5.17 -0.44
C ILE A 70 1.27 3.84 0.27
N THR A 71 0.94 2.81 -0.48
CA THR A 71 0.61 1.49 0.06
C THR A 71 1.54 0.43 -0.50
N ASP A 72 1.77 -0.62 0.25
CA ASP A 72 2.17 -1.90 -0.31
C ASP A 72 0.92 -2.72 -0.72
N THR A 73 1.04 -4.02 -0.84
CA THR A 73 -0.07 -4.92 -1.20
C THR A 73 -1.01 -5.24 -0.04
N ASP A 74 -0.68 -4.80 1.19
CA ASP A 74 -1.42 -5.18 2.40
C ASP A 74 -1.81 -4.00 3.29
N GLN A 75 -0.99 -2.93 3.31
CA GLN A 75 -1.19 -1.81 4.23
C GLN A 75 -0.75 -0.46 3.63
N VAL A 76 -1.19 0.61 4.28
CA VAL A 76 -0.71 1.96 4.01
C VAL A 76 0.64 2.15 4.68
N ILE A 77 1.69 2.34 3.89
CA ILE A 77 3.06 2.56 4.36
C ILE A 77 3.27 4.01 4.79
N ALA A 78 2.69 4.94 4.04
CA ALA A 78 2.78 6.36 4.33
C ALA A 78 1.48 7.06 3.97
N ALA A 79 1.11 8.03 4.79
CA ALA A 79 -0.01 8.92 4.53
C ALA A 79 0.37 10.37 4.90
N ALA A 80 0.05 11.33 4.04
CA ALA A 80 0.31 12.74 4.26
C ALA A 80 -0.84 13.62 3.75
N GLY A 81 -1.00 14.79 4.33
CA GLY A 81 -2.06 15.73 3.99
C GLY A 81 -3.29 15.66 4.90
N PRO A 82 -4.39 16.32 4.50
CA PRO A 82 -5.59 16.43 5.33
C PRO A 82 -6.24 15.08 5.60
N GLY A 83 -6.40 14.70 6.86
CA GLY A 83 -7.07 13.45 7.27
C GLY A 83 -6.15 12.21 7.28
N LYS A 84 -4.83 12.38 7.20
CA LYS A 84 -3.86 11.27 7.17
C LYS A 84 -3.97 10.27 8.30
N LYS A 85 -4.40 10.70 9.50
CA LYS A 85 -4.51 9.83 10.70
C LYS A 85 -5.45 8.65 10.50
N GLU A 86 -6.46 8.79 9.64
CA GLU A 86 -7.44 7.74 9.35
C GLU A 86 -6.84 6.63 8.49
N PHE A 87 -5.77 6.92 7.76
CA PHE A 87 -5.17 6.01 6.77
C PHE A 87 -3.83 5.42 7.22
N GLN A 88 -3.10 6.13 8.07
CA GLN A 88 -1.75 5.74 8.46
C GLN A 88 -1.74 4.36 9.14
N GLU A 89 -0.86 3.47 8.68
CA GLU A 89 -0.66 2.11 9.20
C GLU A 89 -1.92 1.21 9.12
N GLN A 90 -2.95 1.62 8.37
CA GLN A 90 -4.15 0.83 8.19
C GLN A 90 -3.98 -0.22 7.10
N LEU A 91 -4.67 -1.35 7.28
CA LEU A 91 -4.75 -2.39 6.25
C LEU A 91 -5.59 -1.89 5.07
N ILE A 92 -5.09 -2.12 3.86
CA ILE A 92 -5.85 -1.82 2.65
C ILE A 92 -7.01 -2.81 2.46
N THR A 93 -8.03 -2.38 1.72
CA THR A 93 -9.14 -3.25 1.37
C THR A 93 -8.72 -4.27 0.32
N ARG A 94 -9.48 -5.37 0.25
CA ARG A 94 -9.35 -6.36 -0.82
C ARG A 94 -9.54 -5.73 -2.21
N GLN A 95 -10.46 -4.76 -2.33
CA GLN A 95 -10.71 -4.06 -3.59
C GLN A 95 -9.44 -3.34 -4.07
N LEU A 96 -8.77 -2.58 -3.20
CA LEU A 96 -7.54 -1.91 -3.58
C LEU A 96 -6.43 -2.91 -3.93
N ALA A 97 -6.31 -4.00 -3.17
CA ALA A 97 -5.34 -5.06 -3.47
C ALA A 97 -5.58 -5.69 -4.87
N GLU A 98 -6.84 -5.86 -5.27
CA GLU A 98 -7.19 -6.34 -6.61
C GLU A 98 -6.85 -5.31 -7.71
N VAL A 99 -7.09 -4.01 -7.47
CA VAL A 99 -6.69 -2.92 -8.37
C VAL A 99 -5.17 -2.92 -8.58
N ILE A 100 -4.40 -3.05 -7.51
CA ILE A 100 -2.93 -3.14 -7.56
C ILE A 100 -2.51 -4.36 -8.39
N ALA A 101 -3.06 -5.54 -8.09
CA ALA A 101 -2.73 -6.78 -8.79
C ALA A 101 -3.05 -6.73 -10.30
N ARG A 102 -4.13 -6.04 -10.68
CA ARG A 102 -4.51 -5.81 -12.09
C ARG A 102 -3.74 -4.66 -12.75
N ARG A 103 -2.91 -3.95 -11.99
CA ARG A 103 -2.14 -2.79 -12.48
C ARG A 103 -3.03 -1.68 -13.05
N GLU A 104 -4.22 -1.51 -12.48
CA GLU A 104 -5.18 -0.52 -12.94
C GLU A 104 -4.81 0.87 -12.46
N GLN A 105 -4.67 1.80 -13.39
CA GLN A 105 -4.48 3.23 -13.12
C GLN A 105 -5.75 3.99 -13.51
N PHE A 106 -6.25 4.82 -12.61
CA PHE A 106 -7.44 5.60 -12.90
C PHE A 106 -7.60 6.86 -12.02
N LEU A 107 -8.43 7.77 -12.51
CA LEU A 107 -9.10 8.81 -11.75
C LEU A 107 -10.59 8.42 -11.67
N ALA A 108 -11.17 8.47 -10.48
CA ALA A 108 -12.59 8.17 -10.27
C ALA A 108 -13.25 9.13 -9.29
N SER A 109 -14.50 9.44 -9.54
CA SER A 109 -15.39 10.09 -8.57
C SER A 109 -16.10 9.04 -7.72
N SER A 110 -16.58 9.44 -6.54
CA SER A 110 -17.35 8.57 -5.64
C SER A 110 -18.64 8.01 -6.25
N MET A 111 -19.09 8.57 -7.39
CA MET A 111 -20.26 8.12 -8.15
C MET A 111 -19.94 7.02 -9.15
N GLU A 112 -18.66 6.75 -9.41
CA GLU A 112 -18.22 5.78 -10.39
C GLU A 112 -17.94 4.42 -9.77
N ARG A 113 -18.20 3.34 -10.52
CA ARG A 113 -17.92 1.96 -10.08
C ARG A 113 -16.45 1.68 -9.77
N LYS A 114 -15.55 2.42 -10.40
CA LYS A 114 -14.10 2.30 -10.19
C LYS A 114 -13.66 2.86 -8.85
N PHE A 115 -14.49 3.68 -8.20
CA PHE A 115 -14.15 4.24 -6.90
C PHE A 115 -13.97 3.12 -5.87
N THR A 116 -12.80 3.10 -5.26
CA THR A 116 -12.36 2.00 -4.41
C THR A 116 -12.16 2.48 -2.99
N VAL A 117 -12.74 1.80 -2.01
CA VAL A 117 -12.44 2.05 -0.60
C VAL A 117 -11.00 1.65 -0.33
N ILE A 118 -10.20 2.54 0.24
CA ILE A 118 -8.75 2.34 0.42
C ILE A 118 -8.46 1.50 1.65
N VAL A 119 -9.05 1.86 2.81
CA VAL A 119 -8.84 1.17 4.09
C VAL A 119 -10.16 0.72 4.68
N SER A 120 -10.12 -0.39 5.44
CA SER A 120 -11.29 -0.91 6.14
C SER A 120 -11.73 0.07 7.23
N GLY A 121 -13.03 0.38 7.30
CA GLY A 121 -13.54 1.32 8.29
C GLY A 121 -13.32 2.80 7.95
N GLN A 122 -12.98 3.11 6.71
CA GLN A 122 -12.85 4.47 6.21
C GLN A 122 -14.15 5.25 6.43
N ASN A 123 -14.08 6.30 7.25
CA ASN A 123 -15.22 7.18 7.55
C ASN A 123 -15.18 8.47 6.71
N ALA A 124 -14.04 8.79 6.12
CA ALA A 124 -13.89 10.00 5.34
C ALA A 124 -14.81 10.00 4.11
N GLU A 125 -15.60 11.04 3.97
CA GLU A 125 -16.35 11.29 2.74
C GLU A 125 -15.39 11.75 1.64
N LEU A 126 -14.89 10.80 0.90
CA LEU A 126 -14.03 11.07 -0.26
C LEU A 126 -14.89 11.21 -1.51
N LYS A 127 -14.60 12.23 -2.30
CA LYS A 127 -15.34 12.52 -3.54
C LYS A 127 -14.56 12.12 -4.78
N TRP A 128 -13.23 12.12 -4.70
CA TRP A 128 -12.34 11.82 -5.82
C TRP A 128 -11.15 11.02 -5.35
N GLN A 129 -10.68 10.16 -6.22
CA GLN A 129 -9.43 9.44 -6.04
C GLN A 129 -8.67 9.28 -7.34
N VAL A 130 -7.35 9.30 -7.23
CA VAL A 130 -6.43 8.87 -8.28
C VAL A 130 -5.67 7.67 -7.71
N VAL A 131 -5.58 6.59 -8.47
CA VAL A 131 -4.82 5.40 -8.11
C VAL A 131 -3.79 5.14 -9.20
N SER A 132 -2.53 4.94 -8.79
CA SER A 132 -1.44 4.56 -9.68
C SER A 132 -0.63 3.43 -9.04
N PRO A 133 -0.64 2.21 -9.61
CA PRO A 133 0.13 1.10 -9.10
C PRO A 133 1.63 1.34 -9.19
N ILE A 134 2.38 0.86 -8.19
CA ILE A 134 3.84 0.88 -8.16
C ILE A 134 4.32 -0.46 -8.72
N ILE A 135 5.09 -0.41 -9.80
CA ILE A 135 5.63 -1.58 -10.47
C ILE A 135 7.14 -1.63 -10.25
N CYS A 136 7.64 -2.76 -9.78
CA CYS A 136 9.06 -3.05 -9.58
C CYS A 136 9.39 -4.38 -10.27
N ALA A 137 10.38 -4.38 -11.15
CA ALA A 137 10.83 -5.56 -11.90
C ALA A 137 9.67 -6.38 -12.53
N GLY A 138 8.61 -5.71 -12.96
CA GLY A 138 7.43 -6.33 -13.55
C GLY A 138 6.34 -6.72 -12.56
N ASP A 139 6.55 -6.63 -11.26
CA ASP A 139 5.56 -6.96 -10.23
C ASP A 139 4.90 -5.71 -9.65
N ALA A 140 3.59 -5.80 -9.40
CA ALA A 140 2.86 -4.75 -8.71
C ALA A 140 3.06 -4.89 -7.19
N ILE A 141 3.84 -3.98 -6.61
CA ILE A 141 4.27 -4.03 -5.21
C ILE A 141 3.51 -3.09 -4.28
N GLY A 142 2.66 -2.23 -4.83
CA GLY A 142 1.87 -1.27 -4.07
C GLY A 142 1.18 -0.24 -4.95
N SER A 143 0.80 0.88 -4.35
CA SER A 143 0.17 1.99 -5.08
C SER A 143 0.45 3.36 -4.47
N VAL A 144 0.38 4.38 -5.31
CA VAL A 144 0.24 5.78 -4.92
C VAL A 144 -1.23 6.17 -5.12
N VAL A 145 -1.84 6.68 -4.06
CA VAL A 145 -3.24 7.10 -4.06
C VAL A 145 -3.35 8.56 -3.65
N ILE A 146 -4.05 9.36 -4.46
CA ILE A 146 -4.38 10.74 -4.15
C ILE A 146 -5.88 10.83 -3.89
N LEU A 147 -6.28 11.45 -2.79
CA LEU A 147 -7.64 11.46 -2.29
C LEU A 147 -8.12 12.89 -2.03
N ALA A 148 -9.32 13.21 -2.49
CA ALA A 148 -9.95 14.51 -2.27
C ALA A 148 -11.33 14.37 -1.62
N LYS A 149 -11.57 15.16 -0.57
CA LYS A 149 -12.86 15.23 0.15
C LYS A 149 -13.82 16.24 -0.48
N ASP A 150 -13.29 17.25 -1.16
CA ASP A 150 -14.08 18.38 -1.67
C ASP A 150 -14.32 18.28 -3.17
N CYS A 151 -15.54 18.58 -3.60
CA CYS A 151 -15.87 18.71 -5.02
C CYS A 151 -15.34 19.99 -5.66
N LYS A 152 -14.95 21.01 -4.86
CA LYS A 152 -14.48 22.29 -5.36
C LYS A 152 -13.11 22.19 -6.02
N LYS A 153 -12.30 21.22 -5.58
CA LYS A 153 -10.97 20.98 -6.11
C LYS A 153 -10.92 19.54 -6.67
N LYS A 154 -11.41 19.40 -7.91
CA LYS A 154 -11.41 18.13 -8.62
C LYS A 154 -10.00 17.81 -9.11
N PRO A 155 -9.42 16.64 -8.75
CA PRO A 155 -8.19 16.16 -9.38
C PRO A 155 -8.39 16.00 -10.89
N GLY A 156 -7.34 16.20 -11.64
CA GLY A 156 -7.35 16.09 -13.10
C GLY A 156 -6.15 15.34 -13.65
N GLU A 157 -5.77 15.72 -14.87
CA GLU A 157 -4.65 15.11 -15.57
C GLU A 157 -3.31 15.35 -14.83
N LEU A 158 -3.17 16.51 -14.18
CA LEU A 158 -1.97 16.81 -13.40
C LEU A 158 -1.77 15.83 -12.27
N GLU A 159 -2.80 15.60 -11.46
CA GLU A 159 -2.74 14.67 -10.34
C GLU A 159 -2.52 13.23 -10.80
N GLN A 160 -3.09 12.83 -11.93
CA GLN A 160 -2.82 11.52 -12.53
C GLN A 160 -1.36 11.36 -12.95
N LYS A 161 -0.79 12.37 -13.60
CA LYS A 161 0.62 12.37 -14.00
C LYS A 161 1.56 12.39 -12.81
N MET A 162 1.21 13.15 -11.77
CA MET A 162 1.99 13.20 -10.53
C MET A 162 1.97 11.84 -9.79
N ALA A 163 0.81 11.20 -9.69
CA ALA A 163 0.70 9.87 -9.10
C ALA A 163 1.49 8.82 -9.90
N LEU A 164 1.42 8.88 -11.23
CA LEU A 164 2.18 7.99 -12.12
C LEU A 164 3.70 8.22 -11.99
N CYS A 165 4.13 9.48 -11.96
CA CYS A 165 5.53 9.83 -11.78
C CYS A 165 6.06 9.31 -10.43
N ALA A 166 5.30 9.51 -9.36
CA ALA A 166 5.62 9.02 -8.03
C ALA A 166 5.72 7.48 -7.99
N ALA A 167 4.73 6.79 -8.55
CA ALA A 167 4.71 5.34 -8.62
C ALA A 167 5.89 4.78 -9.42
N GLY A 168 6.18 5.37 -10.57
CA GLY A 168 7.33 4.99 -11.38
C GLY A 168 8.67 5.27 -10.72
N PHE A 169 8.79 6.35 -9.96
CA PHE A 169 10.01 6.65 -9.20
C PHE A 169 10.21 5.64 -8.05
N LEU A 170 9.17 5.40 -7.25
CA LEU A 170 9.24 4.43 -6.17
C LEU A 170 9.55 3.01 -6.67
N GLY A 171 8.94 2.59 -7.78
CA GLY A 171 9.25 1.30 -8.39
C GLY A 171 10.72 1.15 -8.76
N ARG A 172 11.29 2.15 -9.43
CA ARG A 172 12.72 2.15 -9.80
C ARG A 172 13.68 2.21 -8.62
N GLN A 173 13.31 2.88 -7.53
CA GLN A 173 14.13 2.88 -6.31
C GLN A 173 14.24 1.49 -5.69
N MET A 174 13.24 0.63 -5.91
CA MET A 174 13.22 -0.74 -5.40
C MET A 174 14.00 -1.73 -6.29
N GLU A 175 14.37 -1.34 -7.50
CA GLU A 175 15.17 -2.17 -8.42
C GLU A 175 16.70 -2.06 -8.16
N GLN A 176 17.13 -1.15 -7.29
CA GLN A 176 18.53 -0.94 -6.92
C GLN A 176 18.92 -1.79 -5.71
#